data_165255f45b702635d6bda63067b52802
#
_entry.id   165255f45b702635d6bda63067b52802
#
_cell.length_a   1.000
_cell.length_b   1.000
_cell.length_c   1.000
_cell.angle_alpha   90.00
_cell.angle_beta   90.00
_cell.angle_gamma   90.00
#
_symmetry.space_group_name_H-M   'P 1'
#
loop_
_entity.id
_entity.type
_entity.pdbx_description
1 polymer ?
#
loop_
_entity_poly.entity_id
_entity_poly.type
_entity_poly.pdbx_seq_one_letter_code
_entity_poly.pdbx_strand_id
1 'polypeptide(L)'
;VPGVSLESFIRSSMQQVTGQKVKLMQFTKELEKNMNILKMAHSYAERDLNVGFSGGEKKKSEVLQLLMLKPKFAILDETDSGLDVDACRTVSKGIEEYMKSVGGSLLIITHSTRILESLKVDKTHIMVKGRLVHSGDGSLVQEINENGFDKFIPQEIKDEERKAALAAAAKAAMDAVKNTVTKDELQEQLKESK
;
A
#
# COMPACT_ATOMS: atom_id res chain seq x y z
N VAL A 1 -15.94 3.34 -9.23
CA VAL A 1 -16.46 4.14 -10.34
C VAL A 1 -17.91 3.72 -10.57
N PRO A 2 -18.91 4.53 -10.15
CA PRO A 2 -20.31 4.18 -10.33
C PRO A 2 -20.66 3.96 -11.81
N GLY A 3 -21.45 2.91 -12.10
CA GLY A 3 -21.90 2.58 -13.44
C GLY A 3 -20.91 1.80 -14.32
N VAL A 4 -19.73 1.45 -13.80
CA VAL A 4 -18.74 0.63 -14.52
C VAL A 4 -18.39 -0.58 -13.68
N SER A 5 -18.79 -1.78 -14.10
CA SER A 5 -18.44 -3.01 -13.39
C SER A 5 -16.95 -3.31 -13.50
N LEU A 6 -16.41 -4.05 -12.51
CA LEU A 6 -15.01 -4.48 -12.48
C LEU A 6 -14.65 -5.24 -13.77
N GLU A 7 -15.50 -6.16 -14.22
CA GLU A 7 -15.33 -6.89 -15.47
C GLU A 7 -15.26 -5.96 -16.69
N SER A 8 -16.21 -5.03 -16.81
CA SER A 8 -16.28 -4.08 -17.93
C SER A 8 -15.05 -3.17 -17.96
N PHE A 9 -14.59 -2.71 -16.78
CA PHE A 9 -13.38 -1.92 -16.66
C PHE A 9 -12.15 -2.68 -17.15
N ILE A 10 -11.92 -3.90 -16.64
CA ILE A 10 -10.77 -4.72 -17.03
C ILE A 10 -10.80 -5.02 -18.52
N ARG A 11 -11.93 -5.43 -19.06
CA ARG A 11 -12.08 -5.75 -20.49
C ARG A 11 -11.77 -4.55 -21.39
N SER A 12 -12.31 -3.38 -21.03
CA SER A 12 -12.04 -2.14 -21.77
C SER A 12 -10.56 -1.75 -21.70
N SER A 13 -9.96 -1.86 -20.53
CA SER A 13 -8.53 -1.59 -20.33
C SER A 13 -7.66 -2.54 -21.17
N MET A 14 -7.98 -3.84 -21.21
CA MET A 14 -7.27 -4.80 -22.04
C MET A 14 -7.36 -4.46 -23.52
N GLN A 15 -8.54 -4.04 -24.01
CA GLN A 15 -8.73 -3.62 -25.41
C GLN A 15 -7.88 -2.38 -25.74
N GLN A 16 -7.83 -1.41 -24.84
CA GLN A 16 -7.03 -0.19 -25.02
C GLN A 16 -5.53 -0.47 -25.04
N VAL A 17 -5.05 -1.29 -24.11
CA VAL A 17 -3.62 -1.62 -24.01
C VAL A 17 -3.14 -2.48 -25.19
N THR A 18 -3.97 -3.44 -25.63
CA THR A 18 -3.57 -4.36 -26.71
C THR A 18 -3.92 -3.87 -28.13
N GLY A 19 -4.83 -2.91 -28.24
CA GLY A 19 -5.41 -2.47 -29.53
C GLY A 19 -6.27 -3.55 -30.22
N GLN A 20 -6.58 -4.66 -29.52
CA GLN A 20 -7.31 -5.80 -30.10
C GLN A 20 -8.64 -6.02 -29.37
N LYS A 21 -9.63 -6.53 -30.12
CA LYS A 21 -10.90 -6.96 -29.50
C LYS A 21 -10.67 -8.18 -28.61
N VAL A 22 -11.07 -8.07 -27.36
CA VAL A 22 -10.99 -9.16 -26.38
C VAL A 22 -12.06 -10.21 -26.68
N LYS A 23 -11.67 -11.47 -26.89
CA LYS A 23 -12.59 -12.60 -27.11
C LYS A 23 -13.28 -12.92 -25.79
N LEU A 24 -14.60 -12.75 -25.73
CA LEU A 24 -15.36 -12.84 -24.49
C LEU A 24 -15.15 -14.16 -23.74
N MET A 25 -15.25 -15.30 -24.42
CA MET A 25 -15.11 -16.63 -23.79
C MET A 25 -13.71 -16.81 -23.13
N GLN A 26 -12.64 -16.34 -23.80
CA GLN A 26 -11.29 -16.43 -23.25
C GLN A 26 -11.13 -15.51 -22.04
N PHE A 27 -11.66 -14.30 -22.15
CA PHE A 27 -11.66 -13.31 -21.09
C PHE A 27 -12.37 -13.82 -19.84
N THR A 28 -13.60 -14.32 -19.97
CA THR A 28 -14.37 -14.85 -18.83
C THR A 28 -13.63 -15.99 -18.15
N LYS A 29 -13.13 -16.96 -18.93
CA LYS A 29 -12.34 -18.08 -18.37
C LYS A 29 -11.10 -17.62 -17.62
N GLU A 30 -10.38 -16.62 -18.13
CA GLU A 30 -9.17 -16.08 -17.50
C GLU A 30 -9.51 -15.25 -16.25
N LEU A 31 -10.59 -14.47 -16.32
CA LEU A 31 -11.12 -13.71 -15.19
C LEU A 31 -11.47 -14.63 -14.02
N GLU A 32 -12.26 -15.68 -14.29
CA GLU A 32 -12.65 -16.69 -13.30
C GLU A 32 -11.42 -17.39 -12.67
N LYS A 33 -10.46 -17.81 -13.49
CA LYS A 33 -9.20 -18.41 -13.01
C LYS A 33 -8.50 -17.46 -12.01
N ASN A 34 -8.33 -16.21 -12.38
CA ASN A 34 -7.60 -15.22 -11.58
C ASN A 34 -8.39 -14.81 -10.31
N MET A 35 -9.71 -14.71 -10.39
CA MET A 35 -10.56 -14.50 -9.22
C MET A 35 -10.46 -15.65 -8.22
N ASN A 36 -10.39 -16.88 -8.68
CA ASN A 36 -10.19 -18.06 -7.83
C ASN A 36 -8.84 -18.04 -7.11
N ILE A 37 -7.75 -17.64 -7.79
CA ILE A 37 -6.42 -17.45 -7.18
C ILE A 37 -6.50 -16.44 -6.02
N LEU A 38 -7.24 -15.35 -6.22
CA LEU A 38 -7.40 -14.28 -5.25
C LEU A 38 -8.50 -14.54 -4.22
N LYS A 39 -9.16 -15.72 -4.28
CA LYS A 39 -10.31 -16.05 -3.42
C LYS A 39 -11.35 -14.92 -3.42
N MET A 40 -11.67 -14.42 -4.61
CA MET A 40 -12.73 -13.43 -4.83
C MET A 40 -14.01 -14.16 -5.32
N ALA A 41 -15.14 -13.81 -4.75
CA ALA A 41 -16.43 -14.33 -5.24
C ALA A 41 -16.74 -13.76 -6.63
N HIS A 42 -17.29 -14.58 -7.52
CA HIS A 42 -17.61 -14.19 -8.92
C HIS A 42 -18.55 -12.97 -9.01
N SER A 43 -19.42 -12.80 -8.02
CA SER A 43 -20.31 -11.62 -7.94
C SER A 43 -19.59 -10.27 -7.93
N TYR A 44 -18.29 -10.24 -7.55
CA TYR A 44 -17.50 -9.00 -7.62
C TYR A 44 -17.21 -8.52 -9.05
N ALA A 45 -17.20 -9.42 -10.03
CA ALA A 45 -17.01 -9.07 -11.43
C ALA A 45 -18.11 -8.11 -11.95
N GLU A 46 -19.35 -8.33 -11.50
CA GLU A 46 -20.53 -7.58 -11.91
C GLU A 46 -20.73 -6.29 -11.11
N ARG A 47 -20.03 -6.14 -9.96
CA ARG A 47 -20.16 -4.96 -9.10
C ARG A 47 -19.36 -3.79 -9.65
N ASP A 48 -19.87 -2.61 -9.43
CA ASP A 48 -19.17 -1.36 -9.79
C ASP A 48 -17.80 -1.29 -9.15
N LEU A 49 -16.80 -0.90 -9.93
CA LEU A 49 -15.39 -0.85 -9.54
C LEU A 49 -15.20 -0.07 -8.22
N ASN A 50 -14.71 -0.74 -7.20
CA ASN A 50 -14.43 -0.22 -5.87
C ASN A 50 -15.65 0.32 -5.09
N VAL A 51 -16.87 0.16 -5.58
CA VAL A 51 -18.09 0.59 -4.87
C VAL A 51 -18.49 -0.50 -3.86
N GLY A 52 -18.49 -0.12 -2.57
CA GLY A 52 -18.82 -1.04 -1.47
C GLY A 52 -17.81 -2.18 -1.27
N PHE A 53 -16.60 -2.06 -1.80
CA PHE A 53 -15.50 -2.99 -1.52
C PHE A 53 -14.86 -2.63 -0.19
N SER A 54 -14.58 -3.64 0.64
CA SER A 54 -13.67 -3.50 1.78
C SER A 54 -12.24 -3.18 1.34
N GLY A 55 -11.39 -2.78 2.28
CA GLY A 55 -9.97 -2.52 1.99
C GLY A 55 -9.28 -3.72 1.31
N GLY A 56 -9.47 -4.92 1.86
CA GLY A 56 -8.90 -6.15 1.30
C GLY A 56 -9.44 -6.50 -0.08
N GLU A 57 -10.73 -6.29 -0.33
CA GLU A 57 -11.34 -6.54 -1.65
C GLU A 57 -10.83 -5.56 -2.70
N LYS A 58 -10.59 -4.29 -2.34
CA LYS A 58 -9.95 -3.31 -3.23
C LYS A 58 -8.56 -3.77 -3.63
N LYS A 59 -7.73 -4.20 -2.67
CA LYS A 59 -6.38 -4.70 -2.94
C LYS A 59 -6.37 -5.96 -3.79
N LYS A 60 -7.28 -6.91 -3.55
CA LYS A 60 -7.47 -8.06 -4.43
C LYS A 60 -7.89 -7.64 -5.84
N SER A 61 -8.79 -6.65 -5.98
CA SER A 61 -9.20 -6.09 -7.27
C SER A 61 -8.02 -5.45 -8.02
N GLU A 62 -7.11 -4.75 -7.34
CA GLU A 62 -5.88 -4.20 -7.94
C GLU A 62 -4.98 -5.32 -8.48
N VAL A 63 -4.78 -6.41 -7.71
CA VAL A 63 -3.98 -7.54 -8.17
C VAL A 63 -4.69 -8.35 -9.26
N LEU A 64 -6.03 -8.42 -9.26
CA LEU A 64 -6.79 -8.99 -10.37
C LEU A 64 -6.54 -8.22 -11.68
N GLN A 65 -6.53 -6.90 -11.62
CA GLN A 65 -6.18 -6.05 -12.78
C GLN A 65 -4.75 -6.34 -13.26
N LEU A 66 -3.78 -6.47 -12.34
CA LEU A 66 -2.41 -6.84 -12.66
C LEU A 66 -2.33 -8.19 -13.43
N LEU A 67 -3.04 -9.21 -12.93
CA LEU A 67 -3.10 -10.54 -13.54
C LEU A 67 -3.76 -10.55 -14.93
N MET A 68 -4.77 -9.71 -15.14
CA MET A 68 -5.50 -9.63 -16.40
C MET A 68 -4.79 -8.75 -17.43
N LEU A 69 -4.23 -7.61 -17.02
CA LEU A 69 -3.57 -6.66 -17.93
C LEU A 69 -2.15 -7.08 -18.31
N LYS A 70 -1.49 -7.88 -17.48
CA LYS A 70 -0.14 -8.44 -17.71
C LYS A 70 0.89 -7.40 -18.19
N PRO A 71 1.06 -6.28 -17.48
CA PRO A 71 2.03 -5.28 -17.89
C PRO A 71 3.46 -5.85 -17.82
N LYS A 72 4.35 -5.35 -18.69
CA LYS A 72 5.79 -5.72 -18.65
C LYS A 72 6.51 -5.11 -17.44
N PHE A 73 6.00 -4.02 -16.92
CA PHE A 73 6.48 -3.35 -15.71
C PHE A 73 5.29 -2.92 -14.86
N ALA A 74 5.31 -3.24 -13.58
CA ALA A 74 4.28 -2.85 -12.63
C ALA A 74 4.90 -2.20 -11.40
N ILE A 75 4.17 -1.24 -10.83
CA ILE A 75 4.48 -0.60 -9.54
C ILE A 75 3.31 -0.89 -8.60
N LEU A 76 3.60 -1.52 -7.48
CA LEU A 76 2.64 -1.80 -6.41
C LEU A 76 2.99 -0.93 -5.20
N ASP A 77 2.12 0.03 -4.89
CA ASP A 77 2.32 0.96 -3.78
C ASP A 77 1.40 0.60 -2.62
N GLU A 78 2.01 0.18 -1.49
CA GLU A 78 1.31 -0.24 -0.27
C GLU A 78 0.14 -1.20 -0.50
N THR A 79 0.31 -2.18 -1.40
CA THR A 79 -0.74 -3.14 -1.75
C THR A 79 -1.11 -4.07 -0.59
N ASP A 80 -0.28 -4.17 0.43
CA ASP A 80 -0.48 -4.93 1.66
C ASP A 80 -1.06 -4.10 2.83
N SER A 81 -1.19 -2.79 2.68
CA SER A 81 -1.68 -1.91 3.73
C SER A 81 -3.14 -2.23 4.12
N GLY A 82 -3.37 -2.41 5.42
CA GLY A 82 -4.70 -2.72 5.96
C GLY A 82 -5.21 -4.14 5.69
N LEU A 83 -4.35 -5.06 5.21
CA LEU A 83 -4.69 -6.47 5.03
C LEU A 83 -4.42 -7.27 6.31
N ASP A 84 -5.32 -8.21 6.60
CA ASP A 84 -5.04 -9.30 7.53
C ASP A 84 -4.03 -10.30 6.93
N VAL A 85 -3.56 -11.24 7.74
CA VAL A 85 -2.53 -12.22 7.34
C VAL A 85 -2.98 -13.07 6.14
N ASP A 86 -4.24 -13.50 6.11
CA ASP A 86 -4.74 -14.38 5.06
C ASP A 86 -5.00 -13.62 3.74
N ALA A 87 -5.47 -12.38 3.84
CA ALA A 87 -5.61 -11.49 2.69
C ALA A 87 -4.24 -11.14 2.10
N CYS A 88 -3.24 -10.83 2.95
CA CYS A 88 -1.87 -10.57 2.53
C CYS A 88 -1.26 -11.77 1.78
N ARG A 89 -1.40 -12.99 2.31
CA ARG A 89 -0.97 -14.23 1.65
C ARG A 89 -1.65 -14.44 0.30
N THR A 90 -2.94 -14.13 0.22
CA THR A 90 -3.72 -14.28 -1.03
C THR A 90 -3.25 -13.29 -2.09
N VAL A 91 -3.03 -12.05 -1.71
CA VAL A 91 -2.49 -10.98 -2.58
C VAL A 91 -1.07 -11.34 -3.05
N SER A 92 -0.19 -11.74 -2.13
CA SER A 92 1.17 -12.18 -2.43
C SER A 92 1.20 -13.34 -3.44
N LYS A 93 0.29 -14.31 -3.29
CA LYS A 93 0.13 -15.42 -4.24
C LYS A 93 -0.31 -14.96 -5.64
N GLY A 94 -1.19 -13.97 -5.72
CA GLY A 94 -1.57 -13.35 -7.00
C GLY A 94 -0.38 -12.66 -7.68
N ILE A 95 0.44 -11.94 -6.91
CA ILE A 95 1.64 -11.28 -7.41
C ILE A 95 2.68 -12.33 -7.89
N GLU A 96 2.87 -13.42 -7.15
CA GLU A 96 3.73 -14.53 -7.54
C GLU A 96 3.28 -15.16 -8.88
N GLU A 97 1.97 -15.38 -9.05
CA GLU A 97 1.42 -15.89 -10.31
C GLU A 97 1.64 -14.93 -11.47
N TYR A 98 1.49 -13.60 -11.24
CA TYR A 98 1.85 -12.60 -12.24
C TYR A 98 3.30 -12.71 -12.66
N MET A 99 4.23 -12.76 -11.72
CA MET A 99 5.67 -12.88 -12.01
C MET A 99 6.00 -14.14 -12.80
N LYS A 100 5.39 -15.28 -12.44
CA LYS A 100 5.57 -16.56 -13.16
C LYS A 100 5.01 -16.55 -14.58
N SER A 101 3.85 -15.91 -14.77
CA SER A 101 3.13 -15.96 -16.05
C SER A 101 3.60 -14.93 -17.07
N VAL A 102 4.10 -13.77 -16.60
CA VAL A 102 4.48 -12.66 -17.49
C VAL A 102 6.00 -12.53 -17.63
N GLY A 103 6.77 -12.84 -16.59
CA GLY A 103 8.21 -12.60 -16.57
C GLY A 103 8.59 -11.12 -16.67
N GLY A 104 7.70 -10.24 -16.25
CA GLY A 104 7.90 -8.78 -16.24
C GLY A 104 8.75 -8.31 -15.07
N SER A 105 8.94 -6.99 -14.98
CA SER A 105 9.60 -6.35 -13.85
C SER A 105 8.56 -5.80 -12.87
N LEU A 106 8.85 -5.89 -11.57
CA LEU A 106 7.95 -5.47 -10.51
C LEU A 106 8.70 -4.61 -9.50
N LEU A 107 8.15 -3.44 -9.18
CA LEU A 107 8.57 -2.60 -8.07
C LEU A 107 7.47 -2.62 -7.00
N ILE A 108 7.82 -3.05 -5.79
CA ILE A 108 6.91 -3.03 -4.63
C ILE A 108 7.40 -1.98 -3.65
N ILE A 109 6.51 -1.07 -3.28
CA ILE A 109 6.73 -0.10 -2.20
C ILE A 109 5.88 -0.57 -1.03
N THR A 110 6.52 -0.89 0.09
CA THR A 110 5.84 -1.38 1.29
C THR A 110 6.63 -1.02 2.55
N HIS A 111 5.92 -0.86 3.65
CA HIS A 111 6.50 -0.76 5.00
C HIS A 111 6.43 -2.09 5.77
N SER A 112 5.93 -3.16 5.12
CA SER A 112 5.80 -4.50 5.70
C SER A 112 6.45 -5.53 4.80
N THR A 113 7.24 -6.41 5.38
CA THR A 113 7.92 -7.49 4.65
C THR A 113 7.02 -8.70 4.38
N ARG A 114 5.81 -8.76 4.97
CA ARG A 114 4.89 -9.91 4.85
C ARG A 114 4.50 -10.22 3.41
N ILE A 115 4.28 -9.19 2.60
CA ILE A 115 3.92 -9.37 1.19
C ILE A 115 5.06 -10.01 0.39
N LEU A 116 6.30 -9.86 0.86
CA LEU A 116 7.52 -10.33 0.21
C LEU A 116 7.88 -11.77 0.56
N GLU A 117 7.28 -12.38 1.59
CA GLU A 117 7.66 -13.71 2.12
C GLU A 117 7.62 -14.82 1.06
N SER A 118 6.70 -14.76 0.11
CA SER A 118 6.57 -15.76 -0.98
C SER A 118 7.18 -15.30 -2.31
N LEU A 119 7.75 -14.10 -2.36
CA LEU A 119 8.27 -13.50 -3.59
C LEU A 119 9.80 -13.63 -3.63
N LYS A 120 10.33 -13.91 -4.83
CA LYS A 120 11.76 -13.80 -5.07
C LYS A 120 12.10 -12.32 -5.27
N VAL A 121 12.79 -11.74 -4.29
CA VAL A 121 13.25 -10.35 -4.33
C VAL A 121 14.68 -10.33 -4.88
N ASP A 122 14.92 -9.60 -5.96
CA ASP A 122 16.26 -9.48 -6.58
C ASP A 122 17.03 -8.29 -6.00
N LYS A 123 16.34 -7.19 -5.71
CA LYS A 123 16.93 -5.95 -5.15
C LYS A 123 16.02 -5.36 -4.08
N THR A 124 16.63 -4.85 -3.04
CA THR A 124 15.95 -4.17 -1.93
C THR A 124 16.58 -2.81 -1.71
N HIS A 125 15.74 -1.82 -1.52
CA HIS A 125 16.13 -0.44 -1.25
C HIS A 125 15.41 0.05 0.00
N ILE A 126 16.16 0.65 0.93
CA ILE A 126 15.60 1.26 2.14
C ILE A 126 15.52 2.77 1.92
N MET A 127 14.32 3.30 2.05
CA MET A 127 14.05 4.73 1.94
C MET A 127 13.59 5.29 3.29
N VAL A 128 14.20 6.39 3.72
CA VAL A 128 13.84 7.11 4.95
C VAL A 128 13.71 8.59 4.61
N LYS A 129 12.55 9.18 4.90
CA LYS A 129 12.25 10.60 4.62
C LYS A 129 12.58 11.03 3.19
N GLY A 130 12.22 10.20 2.21
CA GLY A 130 12.46 10.50 0.80
C GLY A 130 13.92 10.31 0.35
N ARG A 131 14.82 9.85 1.22
CA ARG A 131 16.22 9.56 0.90
C ARG A 131 16.44 8.06 0.83
N LEU A 132 17.10 7.59 -0.23
CA LEU A 132 17.59 6.22 -0.35
C LEU A 132 18.83 6.07 0.55
N VAL A 133 18.69 5.33 1.65
CA VAL A 133 19.75 5.23 2.66
C VAL A 133 20.56 3.95 2.57
N HIS A 134 19.99 2.88 2.00
CA HIS A 134 20.68 1.62 1.83
C HIS A 134 20.11 0.84 0.64
N SER A 135 20.95 0.00 0.00
CA SER A 135 20.56 -0.86 -1.11
C SER A 135 21.28 -2.20 -0.99
N GLY A 136 20.55 -3.28 -1.25
CA GLY A 136 21.07 -4.65 -1.19
C GLY A 136 20.32 -5.58 -2.15
N ASP A 137 20.56 -6.86 -2.00
CA ASP A 137 19.81 -7.93 -2.67
C ASP A 137 18.61 -8.38 -1.82
N GLY A 138 17.99 -9.50 -2.19
CA GLY A 138 16.81 -10.02 -1.47
C GLY A 138 17.10 -10.44 -0.02
N SER A 139 18.35 -10.73 0.36
CA SER A 139 18.71 -11.10 1.74
C SER A 139 18.48 -9.96 2.73
N LEU A 140 18.49 -8.72 2.24
CA LEU A 140 18.22 -7.54 3.05
C LEU A 140 16.79 -7.56 3.64
N VAL A 141 15.83 -8.18 2.97
CA VAL A 141 14.46 -8.34 3.49
C VAL A 141 14.47 -9.20 4.77
N GLN A 142 15.21 -10.29 4.75
CA GLN A 142 15.35 -11.16 5.93
C GLN A 142 16.08 -10.43 7.06
N GLU A 143 17.13 -9.70 6.75
CA GLU A 143 17.88 -8.90 7.72
C GLU A 143 17.01 -7.84 8.41
N ILE A 144 16.10 -7.19 7.63
CA ILE A 144 15.13 -6.23 8.17
C ILE A 144 14.12 -6.94 9.09
N ASN A 145 13.65 -8.13 8.72
CA ASN A 145 12.71 -8.91 9.54
C ASN A 145 13.30 -9.28 10.91
N GLU A 146 14.56 -9.64 10.93
CA GLU A 146 15.25 -10.09 12.13
C GLU A 146 15.69 -8.93 13.04
N ASN A 147 16.14 -7.83 12.46
CA ASN A 147 16.85 -6.77 13.17
C ASN A 147 16.16 -5.39 13.10
N GLY A 148 15.07 -5.27 12.33
CA GLY A 148 14.40 -4.00 12.10
C GLY A 148 15.17 -3.04 11.19
N PHE A 149 14.63 -1.83 11.05
CA PHE A 149 15.19 -0.78 10.18
C PHE A 149 16.23 0.11 10.84
N ASP A 150 16.29 0.15 12.18
CA ASP A 150 17.04 1.16 12.94
C ASP A 150 18.52 1.25 12.60
N LYS A 151 19.15 0.12 12.29
CA LYS A 151 20.58 0.07 11.94
C LYS A 151 20.91 0.70 10.58
N PHE A 152 19.91 0.78 9.71
CA PHE A 152 20.08 1.36 8.38
C PHE A 152 19.79 2.87 8.35
N ILE A 153 19.25 3.44 9.43
CA ILE A 153 18.93 4.87 9.50
C ILE A 153 20.23 5.62 9.85
N PRO A 154 20.72 6.50 8.97
CA PRO A 154 21.91 7.32 9.25
C PRO A 154 21.74 8.16 10.53
N GLN A 155 22.82 8.32 11.29
CA GLN A 155 22.81 9.08 12.54
C GLN A 155 22.33 10.52 12.34
N GLU A 156 22.65 11.12 11.22
CA GLU A 156 22.19 12.48 10.83
C GLU A 156 20.66 12.58 10.80
N ILE A 157 19.99 11.56 10.23
CA ILE A 157 18.51 11.53 10.18
C ILE A 157 17.93 11.33 11.59
N LYS A 158 18.54 10.48 12.41
CA LYS A 158 18.13 10.29 13.82
C LYS A 158 18.27 11.59 14.63
N ASP A 159 19.36 12.32 14.41
CA ASP A 159 19.61 13.60 15.09
C ASP A 159 18.64 14.70 14.62
N GLU A 160 18.30 14.74 13.32
CA GLU A 160 17.24 15.61 12.78
C GLU A 160 15.87 15.31 13.42
N GLU A 161 15.52 14.03 13.56
CA GLU A 161 14.26 13.62 14.20
C GLU A 161 14.21 14.01 15.67
N ARG A 162 15.30 13.79 16.39
CA ARG A 162 15.41 14.17 17.79
C ARG A 162 15.26 15.69 17.99
N LYS A 163 15.90 16.49 17.14
CA LYS A 163 15.76 17.95 17.16
C LYS A 163 14.35 18.40 16.86
N ALA A 164 13.72 17.81 15.83
CA ALA A 164 12.33 18.10 15.45
C ALA A 164 11.34 17.74 16.55
N ALA A 165 11.51 16.57 17.19
CA ALA A 165 10.68 16.13 18.30
C ALA A 165 10.81 17.05 19.52
N LEU A 166 12.04 17.48 19.88
CA LEU A 166 12.29 18.43 20.96
C LEU A 166 11.65 19.79 20.67
N ALA A 167 11.76 20.29 19.43
CA ALA A 167 11.15 21.56 19.04
C ALA A 167 9.61 21.49 19.08
N ALA A 168 9.02 20.36 18.63
CA ALA A 168 7.58 20.14 18.70
C ALA A 168 7.07 20.06 20.16
N ALA A 169 7.81 19.34 21.02
CA ALA A 169 7.49 19.26 22.46
C ALA A 169 7.60 20.62 23.15
N ALA A 170 8.64 21.40 22.86
CA ALA A 170 8.80 22.75 23.40
C ALA A 170 7.65 23.67 22.96
N LYS A 171 7.26 23.63 21.69
CA LYS A 171 6.12 24.40 21.17
C LYS A 171 4.81 24.00 21.86
N ALA A 172 4.55 22.70 21.99
CA ALA A 172 3.34 22.19 22.66
C ALA A 172 3.29 22.63 24.14
N ALA A 173 4.42 22.62 24.85
CA ALA A 173 4.52 23.11 26.23
C ALA A 173 4.25 24.61 26.31
N MET A 174 4.78 25.42 25.40
CA MET A 174 4.51 26.86 25.33
C MET A 174 3.04 27.17 25.04
N ASP A 175 2.43 26.42 24.13
CA ASP A 175 1.02 26.60 23.79
C ASP A 175 0.09 26.19 24.97
N ALA A 176 0.47 25.13 25.71
CA ALA A 176 -0.24 24.73 26.93
C ALA A 176 -0.18 25.81 28.03
N VAL A 177 1.00 26.40 28.25
CA VAL A 177 1.16 27.50 29.24
C VAL A 177 0.36 28.72 28.83
N LYS A 178 0.37 29.14 27.56
CA LYS A 178 -0.46 30.26 27.08
C LYS A 178 -1.94 30.02 27.29
N ASN A 179 -2.43 28.79 27.01
CA ASN A 179 -3.83 28.44 27.21
C ASN A 179 -4.24 28.40 28.68
N THR A 180 -3.32 28.13 29.60
CA THR A 180 -3.57 28.13 31.04
C THR A 180 -3.66 29.58 31.58
N VAL A 181 -2.70 30.42 31.16
CA VAL A 181 -2.71 31.86 31.56
C VAL A 181 -3.98 32.56 31.07
N THR A 182 -4.41 32.34 29.83
CA THR A 182 -5.61 32.95 29.26
C THR A 182 -6.91 32.49 29.99
N LYS A 183 -6.96 31.25 30.50
CA LYS A 183 -8.07 30.74 31.30
C LYS A 183 -8.13 31.37 32.71
N ASP A 184 -6.98 31.56 33.32
CA ASP A 184 -6.89 32.15 34.64
C ASP A 184 -7.28 33.67 34.61
N GLU A 185 -6.83 34.40 33.58
CA GLU A 185 -7.22 35.79 33.33
C GLU A 185 -8.74 35.95 33.08
N LEU A 186 -9.35 35.03 32.33
CA LEU A 186 -10.79 35.00 32.08
C LEU A 186 -11.60 34.71 33.39
N GLN A 187 -11.08 33.82 34.23
CA GLN A 187 -11.72 33.52 35.53
C GLN A 187 -11.62 34.65 36.54
N GLU A 188 -10.53 35.42 36.55
CA GLU A 188 -10.38 36.62 37.37
C GLU A 188 -11.38 37.72 36.92
N GLN A 189 -11.47 38.02 35.62
CA GLN A 189 -12.41 39.00 35.07
C GLN A 189 -13.87 38.63 35.36
N LEU A 190 -14.22 37.34 35.38
CA LEU A 190 -15.57 36.87 35.74
C LEU A 190 -15.88 36.99 37.25
N LYS A 191 -14.87 37.04 38.12
CA LYS A 191 -15.01 37.26 39.55
C LYS A 191 -15.14 38.74 39.92
N GLU A 192 -14.52 39.64 39.17
CA GLU A 192 -14.60 41.11 39.40
C GLU A 192 -15.88 41.70 38.81
N SER A 193 -16.63 40.99 37.98
CA SER A 193 -17.89 41.46 37.38
C SER A 193 -19.16 41.04 38.15
N LYS A 194 -19.01 40.46 39.34
CA LYS A 194 -20.08 40.09 40.29
C LYS A 194 -20.01 40.94 41.55
#